data_fa1e0eae620bcca4e29bbe2ce4b06e85
#
_entry.id   fa1e0eae620bcca4e29bbe2ce4b06e85
#
_cell.length_a   1.000
_cell.length_b   1.000
_cell.length_c   1.000
_cell.angle_alpha   90.00
_cell.angle_beta   90.00
_cell.angle_gamma   90.00
#
_symmetry.space_group_name_H-M   'P 1'
#
loop_
_entity.id
_entity.type
_entity.pdbx_description
1 polymer ?
#
loop_
_entity_poly.entity_id
_entity_poly.type
_entity_poly.pdbx_seq_one_letter_code
_entity_poly.pdbx_strand_id
1 'polypeptide(L)'
;YDDAITYLKSATRVLESNSTLTELLQQVQENVPVKLCDLKISESDRFESGEELKVMEDSVGNIYSPGNLYKLTPYHGKGYASYYANGEYTRMTGTIAVADDSSKDTGIVTVYDENEKILYTTGEITRTTAPIKVDVDLSGVKWFTVCAEDKGWDGFNCFISDFVLYKN
;
A
#
# COMPACT_ATOMS: atom_id res chain seq x y z
N TYR A 1 -13.16 -7.67 9.45
CA TYR A 1 -12.80 -7.09 10.76
C TYR A 1 -13.86 -6.11 11.26
N ASP A 2 -14.35 -5.18 10.45
CA ASP A 2 -15.32 -4.15 10.86
C ASP A 2 -16.61 -4.76 11.43
N ASP A 3 -17.13 -5.79 10.81
CA ASP A 3 -18.31 -6.51 11.31
C ASP A 3 -18.03 -7.20 12.65
N ALA A 4 -16.86 -7.82 12.81
CA ALA A 4 -16.45 -8.46 14.05
C ALA A 4 -16.30 -7.43 15.19
N ILE A 5 -15.68 -6.29 14.91
CA ILE A 5 -15.54 -5.18 15.86
C ILE A 5 -16.91 -4.65 16.27
N THR A 6 -17.80 -4.44 15.32
CA THR A 6 -19.16 -3.95 15.56
C THR A 6 -19.96 -4.91 16.43
N TYR A 7 -19.87 -6.22 16.11
CA TYR A 7 -20.53 -7.26 16.89
C TYR A 7 -20.00 -7.32 18.34
N LEU A 8 -18.67 -7.36 18.50
CA LEU A 8 -18.01 -7.41 19.82
C LEU A 8 -18.30 -6.17 20.66
N LYS A 9 -18.30 -4.97 20.07
CA LYS A 9 -18.70 -3.74 20.76
C LYS A 9 -20.13 -3.80 21.26
N SER A 10 -21.05 -4.34 20.45
CA SER A 10 -22.44 -4.51 20.84
C SER A 10 -22.60 -5.53 21.96
N ALA A 11 -21.90 -6.66 21.89
CA ALA A 11 -21.90 -7.70 22.90
C ALA A 11 -21.31 -7.20 24.24
N THR A 12 -20.19 -6.46 24.20
CA THR A 12 -19.56 -5.88 25.38
C THR A 12 -20.46 -4.87 26.09
N ARG A 13 -21.24 -4.11 25.32
CA ARG A 13 -22.21 -3.13 25.86
C ARG A 13 -23.39 -3.80 26.59
N VAL A 14 -23.81 -4.98 26.11
CA VAL A 14 -24.95 -5.73 26.70
C VAL A 14 -24.52 -6.54 27.92
N LEU A 15 -23.29 -7.08 27.88
CA LEU A 15 -22.73 -7.94 28.93
C LEU A 15 -21.69 -7.15 29.73
N GLU A 16 -22.15 -6.12 30.45
CA GLU A 16 -21.28 -5.30 31.30
C GLU A 16 -20.40 -6.18 32.20
N SER A 17 -19.06 -5.91 32.15
CA SER A 17 -18.00 -6.60 32.90
C SER A 17 -17.58 -8.02 32.46
N ASN A 18 -17.80 -8.42 31.21
CA ASN A 18 -17.20 -9.66 30.73
C ASN A 18 -15.76 -9.40 30.22
N SER A 19 -14.76 -9.72 31.04
CA SER A 19 -13.34 -9.53 30.72
C SER A 19 -12.93 -10.24 29.40
N THR A 20 -13.45 -11.44 29.18
CA THR A 20 -13.15 -12.23 27.98
C THR A 20 -13.60 -11.54 26.69
N LEU A 21 -14.77 -10.91 26.68
CA LEU A 21 -15.24 -10.15 25.51
C LEU A 21 -14.44 -8.87 25.29
N THR A 22 -14.02 -8.22 26.36
CA THR A 22 -13.19 -7.02 26.30
C THR A 22 -11.80 -7.36 25.74
N GLU A 23 -11.20 -8.44 26.24
CA GLU A 23 -9.91 -8.94 25.74
C GLU A 23 -10.00 -9.37 24.28
N LEU A 24 -11.06 -10.06 23.87
CA LEU A 24 -11.28 -10.47 22.48
C LEU A 24 -11.46 -9.24 21.55
N LEU A 25 -12.22 -8.25 22.00
CA LEU A 25 -12.39 -7.00 21.27
C LEU A 25 -11.03 -6.29 21.06
N GLN A 26 -10.23 -6.22 22.12
CA GLN A 26 -8.90 -5.65 22.05
C GLN A 26 -8.00 -6.41 21.08
N GLN A 27 -7.95 -7.74 21.16
CA GLN A 27 -7.18 -8.58 20.23
C GLN A 27 -7.61 -8.38 18.77
N VAL A 28 -8.91 -8.30 18.50
CA VAL A 28 -9.41 -8.06 17.14
C VAL A 28 -9.01 -6.68 16.66
N GLN A 29 -9.09 -5.64 17.51
CA GLN A 29 -8.71 -4.28 17.15
C GLN A 29 -7.21 -4.13 16.90
N GLU A 30 -6.37 -4.80 17.68
CA GLU A 30 -4.92 -4.81 17.52
C GLU A 30 -4.47 -5.51 16.22
N ASN A 31 -5.28 -6.44 15.72
CA ASN A 31 -5.00 -7.22 14.51
C ASN A 31 -5.72 -6.69 13.26
N VAL A 32 -6.42 -5.55 13.32
CA VAL A 32 -7.00 -4.94 12.13
C VAL A 32 -5.89 -4.53 11.16
N PRO A 33 -5.94 -4.97 9.89
CA PRO A 33 -4.99 -4.49 8.89
C PRO A 33 -5.09 -2.97 8.72
N VAL A 34 -3.95 -2.32 8.65
CA VAL A 34 -3.85 -0.86 8.48
C VAL A 34 -3.69 -0.53 7.01
N LYS A 35 -4.51 0.36 6.48
CA LYS A 35 -4.34 0.83 5.10
C LYS A 35 -3.10 1.71 5.01
N LEU A 36 -2.38 1.63 3.91
CA LEU A 36 -1.21 2.47 3.68
C LEU A 36 -1.55 3.97 3.76
N CYS A 37 -2.77 4.38 3.36
CA CYS A 37 -3.23 5.76 3.46
C CYS A 37 -3.40 6.27 4.90
N ASP A 38 -3.50 5.38 5.87
CA ASP A 38 -3.61 5.73 7.28
C ASP A 38 -2.23 5.94 7.92
N LEU A 39 -1.15 5.56 7.23
CA LEU A 39 0.20 5.84 7.67
C LEU A 39 0.65 7.24 7.22
N LYS A 40 1.37 7.89 8.12
CA LYS A 40 1.97 9.20 7.80
C LYS A 40 3.13 9.01 6.83
N ILE A 41 3.06 9.71 5.70
CA ILE A 41 4.19 9.85 4.78
C ILE A 41 5.24 10.72 5.46
N SER A 42 6.48 10.22 5.50
CA SER A 42 7.62 10.94 6.06
C SER A 42 8.33 11.78 5.01
N GLU A 43 8.45 11.24 3.80
CA GLU A 43 9.06 11.88 2.66
C GLU A 43 8.44 11.34 1.38
N SER A 44 8.28 12.18 0.37
CA SER A 44 7.83 11.73 -0.96
C SER A 44 8.29 12.69 -2.05
N ASP A 45 8.46 12.17 -3.26
CA ASP A 45 8.64 12.91 -4.50
C ASP A 45 7.85 12.24 -5.63
N ARG A 46 7.20 13.07 -6.48
CA ARG A 46 6.40 12.59 -7.63
C ARG A 46 5.39 11.50 -7.24
N PHE A 47 4.74 11.75 -6.13
CA PHE A 47 3.79 10.86 -5.48
C PHE A 47 2.50 11.62 -5.20
N GLU A 48 1.39 11.09 -5.68
CA GLU A 48 0.06 11.64 -5.45
C GLU A 48 -0.77 10.62 -4.65
N SER A 49 -1.47 11.08 -3.63
CA SER A 49 -2.24 10.21 -2.74
C SER A 49 -3.61 10.79 -2.42
N GLY A 50 -4.50 9.91 -2.01
CA GLY A 50 -5.73 10.25 -1.34
C GLY A 50 -6.87 10.70 -2.24
N GLU A 51 -7.73 11.56 -1.68
CA GLU A 51 -8.98 11.98 -2.31
C GLU A 51 -8.81 12.83 -3.58
N GLU A 52 -7.63 13.37 -3.80
CA GLU A 52 -7.30 14.16 -4.99
C GLU A 52 -7.18 13.29 -6.25
N LEU A 53 -6.89 12.01 -6.07
CA LEU A 53 -6.84 11.07 -7.17
C LEU A 53 -8.25 10.73 -7.65
N LYS A 54 -8.46 10.92 -8.93
CA LYS A 54 -9.64 10.43 -9.63
C LYS A 54 -9.59 8.90 -9.74
N VAL A 55 -10.68 8.32 -10.18
CA VAL A 55 -10.70 6.93 -10.63
C VAL A 55 -9.58 6.70 -11.65
N MET A 56 -8.76 5.69 -11.44
CA MET A 56 -7.68 5.28 -12.32
C MET A 56 -8.09 4.02 -13.08
N GLU A 57 -7.62 3.89 -14.31
CA GLU A 57 -7.81 2.71 -15.14
C GLU A 57 -6.44 2.16 -15.55
N ASP A 58 -6.30 0.83 -15.52
CA ASP A 58 -5.11 0.18 -16.07
C ASP A 58 -5.32 -0.20 -17.53
N SER A 59 -4.24 -0.61 -18.17
CA SER A 59 -4.23 -0.93 -19.60
C SER A 59 -5.05 -2.17 -20.00
N VAL A 60 -5.61 -2.91 -19.02
CA VAL A 60 -6.49 -4.05 -19.27
C VAL A 60 -7.94 -3.78 -18.88
N GLY A 61 -8.26 -2.52 -18.51
CA GLY A 61 -9.61 -2.04 -18.27
C GLY A 61 -10.11 -2.24 -16.83
N ASN A 62 -9.23 -2.54 -15.88
CA ASN A 62 -9.63 -2.54 -14.47
C ASN A 62 -9.70 -1.11 -13.94
N ILE A 63 -10.74 -0.84 -13.15
CA ILE A 63 -11.00 0.47 -12.55
C ILE A 63 -10.64 0.43 -11.07
N TYR A 64 -9.87 1.42 -10.64
CA TYR A 64 -9.42 1.60 -9.27
C TYR A 64 -10.00 2.89 -8.69
N SER A 65 -10.70 2.76 -7.58
CA SER A 65 -11.35 3.90 -6.92
C SER A 65 -10.40 4.62 -5.95
N PRO A 66 -10.60 5.92 -5.72
CA PRO A 66 -9.89 6.65 -4.67
C PRO A 66 -10.06 5.99 -3.29
N GLY A 67 -9.18 6.34 -2.38
CA GLY A 67 -9.19 5.85 -1.00
C GLY A 67 -7.82 5.30 -0.63
N ASN A 68 -7.55 4.04 -0.88
CA ASN A 68 -6.22 3.46 -0.71
C ASN A 68 -5.54 3.29 -2.07
N LEU A 69 -5.51 4.38 -2.84
CA LEU A 69 -4.93 4.50 -4.18
C LEU A 69 -3.85 5.57 -4.17
N TYR A 70 -2.73 5.29 -4.80
CA TYR A 70 -1.61 6.20 -4.94
C TYR A 70 -1.06 6.15 -6.36
N LYS A 71 -0.67 7.30 -6.89
CA LYS A 71 -0.03 7.41 -8.20
C LYS A 71 1.43 7.80 -8.03
N LEU A 72 2.31 7.10 -8.72
CA LEU A 72 3.73 7.40 -8.86
C LEU A 72 3.97 7.81 -10.32
N THR A 73 4.56 8.98 -10.50
CA THR A 73 4.78 9.59 -11.82
C THR A 73 6.26 9.91 -12.03
N PRO A 74 7.16 8.91 -11.98
CA PRO A 74 8.56 9.17 -12.28
C PRO A 74 8.72 9.65 -13.71
N TYR A 75 9.56 10.65 -13.87
CA TYR A 75 9.94 11.22 -15.17
C TYR A 75 11.44 11.44 -15.16
N HIS A 76 12.17 10.70 -16.00
CA HIS A 76 13.64 10.67 -16.00
C HIS A 76 14.23 10.39 -14.62
N GLY A 77 13.72 9.38 -13.92
CA GLY A 77 14.24 9.05 -12.58
C GLY A 77 13.23 8.32 -11.70
N LYS A 78 13.13 8.74 -10.44
CA LYS A 78 12.34 8.05 -9.42
C LYS A 78 11.20 8.91 -8.93
N GLY A 79 10.08 8.24 -8.59
CA GLY A 79 9.02 8.76 -7.74
C GLY A 79 8.88 7.83 -6.54
N TYR A 80 8.71 8.36 -5.33
CA TYR A 80 8.69 7.53 -4.13
C TYR A 80 7.87 8.12 -2.99
N ALA A 81 7.53 7.26 -2.05
CA ALA A 81 7.05 7.65 -0.73
C ALA A 81 7.62 6.72 0.35
N SER A 82 8.05 7.33 1.45
CA SER A 82 8.65 6.66 2.60
C SER A 82 7.73 6.72 3.82
N TYR A 83 7.64 5.61 4.54
CA TYR A 83 6.75 5.42 5.67
C TYR A 83 7.50 4.88 6.89
N TYR A 84 7.07 5.34 8.06
CA TYR A 84 7.57 4.82 9.34
C TYR A 84 6.68 3.68 9.83
N ALA A 85 7.20 2.47 9.85
CA ALA A 85 6.53 1.25 10.27
C ALA A 85 6.85 0.86 11.73
N ASN A 86 7.91 1.42 12.32
CA ASN A 86 8.36 1.17 13.69
C ASN A 86 8.60 -0.30 14.05
N GLY A 87 8.72 -1.19 13.08
CA GLY A 87 8.81 -2.64 13.32
C GLY A 87 7.50 -3.29 13.78
N GLU A 88 6.37 -2.59 13.68
CA GLU A 88 5.06 -3.07 14.16
C GLU A 88 4.36 -3.99 13.17
N TYR A 89 4.77 -3.97 11.92
CA TYR A 89 4.15 -4.75 10.85
C TYR A 89 5.05 -5.88 10.40
N THR A 90 4.43 -6.99 10.04
CA THR A 90 5.16 -8.17 9.55
C THR A 90 4.94 -8.43 8.07
N ARG A 91 3.87 -7.88 7.50
CA ARG A 91 3.50 -8.13 6.11
C ARG A 91 2.79 -6.93 5.51
N MET A 92 3.00 -6.70 4.23
CA MET A 92 2.23 -5.75 3.43
C MET A 92 1.75 -6.43 2.14
N THR A 93 0.48 -6.27 1.80
CA THR A 93 -0.09 -6.77 0.54
C THR A 93 -0.77 -5.66 -0.22
N GLY A 94 -0.92 -5.83 -1.54
CA GLY A 94 -1.61 -4.87 -2.38
C GLY A 94 -1.56 -5.22 -3.86
N THR A 95 -1.78 -4.23 -4.70
CA THR A 95 -1.73 -4.35 -6.16
C THR A 95 -0.92 -3.22 -6.75
N ILE A 96 -0.03 -3.54 -7.68
CA ILE A 96 0.67 -2.57 -8.53
C ILE A 96 0.11 -2.71 -9.94
N ALA A 97 -0.20 -1.60 -10.57
CA ALA A 97 -0.62 -1.58 -11.96
C ALA A 97 -0.03 -0.38 -12.71
N VAL A 98 0.13 -0.52 -14.00
CA VAL A 98 0.56 0.57 -14.88
C VAL A 98 -0.68 1.29 -15.38
N ALA A 99 -0.69 2.61 -15.29
CA ALA A 99 -1.81 3.43 -15.72
C ALA A 99 -2.01 3.36 -17.23
N ASP A 100 -3.27 3.42 -17.68
CA ASP A 100 -3.57 3.42 -19.13
C ASP A 100 -2.99 4.64 -19.84
N ASP A 101 -2.85 5.77 -19.11
CA ASP A 101 -2.21 7.00 -19.61
C ASP A 101 -0.67 6.97 -19.52
N SER A 102 -0.05 5.88 -19.08
CA SER A 102 1.41 5.75 -19.06
C SER A 102 1.98 5.79 -20.47
N SER A 103 3.17 6.34 -20.61
CA SER A 103 3.95 6.23 -21.86
C SER A 103 4.26 4.76 -22.21
N LYS A 104 4.96 4.55 -23.30
CA LYS A 104 5.44 3.22 -23.71
C LYS A 104 6.71 2.78 -22.95
N ASP A 105 7.18 3.62 -22.05
CA ASP A 105 8.39 3.36 -21.28
C ASP A 105 8.24 2.17 -20.33
N THR A 106 9.38 1.64 -19.96
CA THR A 106 9.51 0.59 -18.96
C THR A 106 9.78 1.21 -17.60
N GLY A 107 9.14 0.71 -16.57
CA GLY A 107 9.40 1.09 -15.20
C GLY A 107 9.64 -0.10 -14.30
N ILE A 108 10.14 0.16 -13.12
CA ILE A 108 10.30 -0.82 -12.05
C ILE A 108 9.72 -0.25 -10.77
N VAL A 109 8.91 -1.02 -10.07
CA VAL A 109 8.47 -0.66 -8.71
C VAL A 109 9.19 -1.54 -7.70
N THR A 110 9.79 -0.91 -6.69
CA THR A 110 10.59 -1.57 -5.68
C THR A 110 10.19 -1.09 -4.29
N VAL A 111 10.18 -1.99 -3.32
CA VAL A 111 10.06 -1.67 -1.90
C VAL A 111 11.41 -1.91 -1.24
N TYR A 112 11.91 -0.90 -0.51
CA TYR A 112 13.18 -0.94 0.23
C TYR A 112 12.93 -0.80 1.73
N ASP A 113 13.84 -1.37 2.53
CA ASP A 113 13.95 -1.04 3.96
C ASP A 113 14.83 0.20 4.20
N GLU A 114 15.05 0.54 5.47
CA GLU A 114 15.89 1.65 5.92
C GLU A 114 17.39 1.51 5.59
N ASN A 115 17.82 0.32 5.18
CA ASN A 115 19.20 0.02 4.78
C ASN A 115 19.34 -0.12 3.26
N GLU A 116 18.34 0.35 2.50
CA GLU A 116 18.27 0.21 1.03
C GLU A 116 18.21 -1.25 0.55
N LYS A 117 17.92 -2.20 1.44
CA LYS A 117 17.71 -3.60 1.07
C LYS A 117 16.38 -3.74 0.33
N ILE A 118 16.42 -4.37 -0.82
CA ILE A 118 15.21 -4.69 -1.58
C ILE A 118 14.40 -5.74 -0.82
N LEU A 119 13.16 -5.37 -0.44
CA LEU A 119 12.17 -6.26 0.13
C LEU A 119 11.29 -6.86 -0.97
N TYR A 120 11.03 -6.11 -2.03
CA TYR A 120 10.23 -6.52 -3.16
C TYR A 120 10.61 -5.74 -4.42
N THR A 121 10.48 -6.37 -5.58
CA THR A 121 10.58 -5.71 -6.88
C THR A 121 9.66 -6.36 -7.90
N THR A 122 9.04 -5.56 -8.76
CA THR A 122 8.24 -6.07 -9.88
C THR A 122 9.10 -6.66 -10.99
N GLY A 123 10.40 -6.31 -11.05
CA GLY A 123 11.15 -6.36 -12.29
C GLY A 123 10.66 -5.29 -13.27
N GLU A 124 11.04 -5.39 -14.52
CA GLU A 124 10.59 -4.45 -15.57
C GLU A 124 9.12 -4.69 -15.93
N ILE A 125 8.33 -3.63 -15.85
CA ILE A 125 6.91 -3.62 -16.21
C ILE A 125 6.64 -2.51 -17.23
N THR A 126 5.66 -2.73 -18.06
CA THR A 126 5.24 -1.81 -19.12
C THR A 126 3.74 -1.62 -19.10
N ARG A 127 3.24 -0.72 -19.92
CA ARG A 127 1.80 -0.49 -20.10
C ARG A 127 1.01 -1.76 -20.43
N THR A 128 1.63 -2.79 -21.01
CA THR A 128 0.97 -4.07 -21.34
C THR A 128 1.06 -5.12 -20.24
N THR A 129 1.69 -4.77 -19.11
CA THR A 129 1.82 -5.68 -17.97
C THR A 129 0.51 -5.71 -17.18
N ALA A 130 -0.02 -6.91 -16.97
CA ALA A 130 -1.21 -7.10 -16.13
C ALA A 130 -0.93 -6.68 -14.68
N PRO A 131 -1.96 -6.27 -13.92
CA PRO A 131 -1.80 -5.91 -12.51
C PRO A 131 -1.11 -7.00 -11.69
N ILE A 132 -0.17 -6.59 -10.86
CA ILE A 132 0.68 -7.47 -10.07
C ILE A 132 0.21 -7.45 -8.63
N LYS A 133 -0.10 -8.61 -8.07
CA LYS A 133 -0.32 -8.77 -6.64
C LYS A 133 1.01 -8.75 -5.90
N VAL A 134 1.07 -7.94 -4.86
CA VAL A 134 2.26 -7.71 -4.05
C VAL A 134 2.07 -8.37 -2.69
N ASP A 135 3.13 -8.98 -2.21
CA ASP A 135 3.22 -9.57 -0.87
C ASP A 135 4.65 -9.37 -0.37
N VAL A 136 4.81 -8.55 0.65
CA VAL A 136 6.11 -8.11 1.17
C VAL A 136 6.23 -8.49 2.63
N ASP A 137 7.33 -9.14 3.00
CA ASP A 137 7.73 -9.35 4.38
C ASP A 137 8.31 -8.03 4.95
N LEU A 138 7.65 -7.50 5.98
CA LEU A 138 8.06 -6.30 6.71
C LEU A 138 8.57 -6.61 8.12
N SER A 139 8.82 -7.89 8.45
CA SER A 139 9.26 -8.29 9.78
C SER A 139 10.51 -7.54 10.23
N GLY A 140 10.38 -6.77 11.32
CA GLY A 140 11.48 -5.97 11.89
C GLY A 140 11.83 -4.70 11.12
N VAL A 141 11.14 -4.38 10.04
CA VAL A 141 11.37 -3.17 9.24
C VAL A 141 10.84 -1.96 9.99
N LYS A 142 11.70 -0.95 10.20
CA LYS A 142 11.32 0.31 10.86
C LYS A 142 10.88 1.36 9.86
N TRP A 143 11.50 1.40 8.72
CA TRP A 143 11.17 2.28 7.61
C TRP A 143 11.11 1.50 6.32
N PHE A 144 10.14 1.80 5.49
CA PHE A 144 10.11 1.28 4.12
C PHE A 144 9.77 2.39 3.14
N THR A 145 10.27 2.22 1.93
CA THR A 145 10.04 3.15 0.82
C THR A 145 9.45 2.38 -0.35
N VAL A 146 8.32 2.84 -0.88
CA VAL A 146 7.78 2.39 -2.15
C VAL A 146 8.26 3.35 -3.23
N CYS A 147 8.98 2.83 -4.20
CA CYS A 147 9.65 3.61 -5.24
C CYS A 147 9.33 3.07 -6.62
N ALA A 148 8.92 3.94 -7.53
CA ALA A 148 8.86 3.65 -8.95
C ALA A 148 10.02 4.34 -9.67
N GLU A 149 10.68 3.65 -10.58
CA GLU A 149 11.76 4.18 -11.40
C GLU A 149 11.38 4.09 -12.87
N ASP A 150 11.45 5.21 -13.58
CA ASP A 150 11.32 5.28 -15.03
C ASP A 150 12.66 4.87 -15.68
N LYS A 151 12.63 3.87 -16.53
CA LYS A 151 13.79 3.38 -17.28
C LYS A 151 13.92 4.00 -18.67
N GLY A 152 12.96 4.82 -19.06
CA GLY A 152 12.91 5.50 -20.33
C GLY A 152 13.07 7.03 -20.23
N TRP A 153 12.51 7.72 -21.20
CA TRP A 153 12.62 9.19 -21.36
C TRP A 153 11.27 9.89 -21.44
N ASP A 154 10.20 9.11 -21.67
CA ASP A 154 8.85 9.67 -21.92
C ASP A 154 7.97 9.67 -20.66
N GLY A 155 8.49 9.16 -19.53
CA GLY A 155 7.81 9.05 -18.27
C GLY A 155 7.03 7.76 -18.11
N PHE A 156 6.96 7.28 -16.88
CA PHE A 156 6.28 6.05 -16.49
C PHE A 156 5.27 6.34 -15.38
N ASN A 157 3.98 6.08 -15.65
CA ASN A 157 2.92 6.26 -14.67
C ASN A 157 2.45 4.90 -14.16
N CYS A 158 2.59 4.68 -12.87
CA CYS A 158 2.03 3.52 -12.22
C CYS A 158 1.24 3.93 -10.98
N PHE A 159 0.42 3.02 -10.50
CA PHE A 159 -0.27 3.20 -9.24
C PHE A 159 -0.22 1.96 -8.39
N ILE A 160 -0.35 2.17 -7.10
CA ILE A 160 -0.48 1.15 -6.09
C ILE A 160 -1.86 1.27 -5.44
N SER A 161 -2.54 0.15 -5.31
CA SER A 161 -3.91 0.08 -4.79
C SER A 161 -4.04 -0.99 -3.73
N ASP A 162 -4.91 -0.73 -2.76
CA ASP A 162 -5.27 -1.66 -1.70
C ASP A 162 -4.08 -2.17 -0.88
N PHE A 163 -3.07 -1.32 -0.71
CA PHE A 163 -1.95 -1.65 0.13
C PHE A 163 -2.38 -1.64 1.60
N VAL A 164 -2.30 -2.81 2.23
CA VAL A 164 -2.63 -3.04 3.64
C VAL A 164 -1.47 -3.70 4.36
N LEU A 165 -1.25 -3.24 5.60
CA LEU A 165 -0.21 -3.72 6.49
C LEU A 165 -0.83 -4.55 7.61
N TYR A 166 -0.19 -5.66 7.93
CA TYR A 166 -0.63 -6.60 8.95
C TYR A 166 0.36 -6.58 10.12
N LYS A 167 -0.18 -6.45 11.31
CA LYS A 167 0.57 -6.67 12.57
C LYS A 167 0.69 -8.17 12.86
N ASN A 168 1.51 -8.51 13.82
CA ASN A 168 1.60 -9.89 14.36
C ASN A 168 0.35 -10.26 15.15
#